data_fc146a94db12f9e64db2897968088a6c
#
_entry.id   fc146a94db12f9e64db2897968088a6c
#
_cell.length_a   1.000
_cell.length_b   1.000
_cell.length_c   1.000
_cell.angle_alpha   90.00
_cell.angle_beta   90.00
_cell.angle_gamma   90.00
#
_symmetry.space_group_name_H-M   'P 1'
#
loop_
_entity.id
_entity.type
_entity.pdbx_description
1 polymer ?
#
loop_
_entity_poly.entity_id
_entity_poly.type
_entity_poly.pdbx_seq_one_letter_code
_entity_poly.pdbx_strand_id
1 'polypeptide(L)'
;MKKLLVAIFLMVSTVAFAQVPSVVVENSKGESVDTKSLLKEGTPMILSFWSTSCKPCIRELDAIYDALPDWLDVKKFRVVAVSTDDSRLLAKAKSFAQGRGWGDEFTLLFDKNQDFMRAMNVSVVPHVFVLDSKGKVIYSHTSYVPGGELEVFEAVKKCK
;
A
#
# COMPACT_ATOMS: atom_id res chain seq x y z
N MET A 1 -22.40 47.52 34.77
CA MET A 1 -22.76 46.16 34.36
C MET A 1 -21.91 45.80 33.14
N LYS A 2 -20.81 45.09 33.35
CA LYS A 2 -19.88 44.67 32.27
C LYS A 2 -20.35 43.33 31.71
N LYS A 3 -20.79 43.29 30.45
CA LYS A 3 -21.15 42.08 29.74
C LYS A 3 -19.87 41.35 29.30
N LEU A 4 -19.57 40.23 29.94
CA LEU A 4 -18.47 39.35 29.59
C LEU A 4 -18.90 38.49 28.40
N LEU A 5 -18.38 38.76 27.19
CA LEU A 5 -18.55 37.94 25.99
C LEU A 5 -17.55 36.81 26.07
N VAL A 6 -18.02 35.61 26.43
CA VAL A 6 -17.20 34.37 26.34
C VAL A 6 -17.25 33.89 24.90
N ALA A 7 -16.16 34.09 24.17
CA ALA A 7 -15.99 33.52 22.83
C ALA A 7 -15.63 32.04 22.98
N ILE A 8 -16.59 31.15 22.69
CA ILE A 8 -16.35 29.71 22.61
C ILE A 8 -15.64 29.44 21.29
N PHE A 9 -14.34 29.18 21.38
CA PHE A 9 -13.51 28.75 20.25
C PHE A 9 -13.80 27.25 19.99
N LEU A 10 -14.65 26.93 19.01
CA LEU A 10 -14.86 25.57 18.57
C LEU A 10 -13.58 25.08 17.86
N MET A 11 -12.75 24.29 18.55
CA MET A 11 -11.68 23.54 17.91
C MET A 11 -12.29 22.44 17.04
N VAL A 12 -12.39 22.68 15.75
CA VAL A 12 -12.70 21.65 14.77
C VAL A 12 -11.44 20.80 14.60
N SER A 13 -11.40 19.68 15.32
CA SER A 13 -10.36 18.66 15.12
C SER A 13 -10.56 18.04 13.72
N THR A 14 -9.78 18.47 12.75
CA THR A 14 -9.69 17.78 11.46
C THR A 14 -9.04 16.42 11.67
N VAL A 15 -9.83 15.36 11.58
CA VAL A 15 -9.32 13.99 11.54
C VAL A 15 -8.56 13.85 10.21
N ALA A 16 -7.24 13.96 10.27
CA ALA A 16 -6.39 13.66 9.11
C ALA A 16 -6.45 12.15 8.87
N PHE A 17 -7.23 11.74 7.87
CA PHE A 17 -7.17 10.37 7.39
C PHE A 17 -5.81 10.17 6.71
N ALA A 18 -5.12 9.07 7.06
CA ALA A 18 -3.90 8.67 6.38
C ALA A 18 -4.20 8.50 4.89
N GLN A 19 -3.60 9.33 4.07
CA GLN A 19 -3.66 9.28 2.61
C GLN A 19 -2.28 8.90 2.09
N VAL A 20 -2.22 8.38 0.86
CA VAL A 20 -0.94 8.12 0.18
C VAL A 20 -0.13 9.43 0.09
N PRO A 21 1.04 9.51 0.72
CA PRO A 21 1.90 10.69 0.65
C PRO A 21 2.52 10.82 -0.75
N SER A 22 3.00 12.02 -1.09
CA SER A 22 3.79 12.26 -2.31
C SER A 22 5.25 11.97 -2.03
N VAL A 23 5.75 10.87 -2.57
CA VAL A 23 7.16 10.43 -2.48
C VAL A 23 7.57 9.91 -3.85
N VAL A 24 8.83 10.16 -4.23
CA VAL A 24 9.37 9.64 -5.50
C VAL A 24 10.01 8.27 -5.25
N VAL A 25 9.51 7.27 -5.96
CA VAL A 25 10.03 5.89 -5.97
C VAL A 25 10.35 5.47 -7.40
N GLU A 26 10.94 4.30 -7.59
CA GLU A 26 11.27 3.76 -8.91
C GLU A 26 10.27 2.67 -9.31
N ASN A 27 9.86 2.61 -10.59
CA ASN A 27 9.07 1.51 -11.11
C ASN A 27 9.96 0.38 -11.69
N SER A 28 9.36 -0.68 -12.23
CA SER A 28 10.08 -1.82 -12.81
C SER A 28 10.97 -1.43 -14.00
N LYS A 29 10.63 -0.35 -14.73
CA LYS A 29 11.40 0.17 -15.87
C LYS A 29 12.55 1.10 -15.47
N GLY A 30 12.68 1.44 -14.17
CA GLY A 30 13.67 2.39 -13.69
C GLY A 30 13.22 3.85 -13.75
N GLU A 31 11.96 4.11 -14.05
CA GLU A 31 11.41 5.45 -14.13
C GLU A 31 10.98 5.94 -12.74
N SER A 32 11.17 7.25 -12.49
CA SER A 32 10.70 7.89 -11.26
C SER A 32 9.18 8.07 -11.27
N VAL A 33 8.52 7.63 -10.21
CA VAL A 33 7.07 7.70 -10.03
C VAL A 33 6.76 8.41 -8.71
N ASP A 34 5.90 9.43 -8.75
CA ASP A 34 5.32 10.01 -7.54
C ASP A 34 4.19 9.09 -7.05
N THR A 35 4.30 8.61 -5.82
CA THR A 35 3.34 7.68 -5.21
C THR A 35 1.91 8.25 -5.13
N LYS A 36 1.76 9.58 -5.11
CA LYS A 36 0.44 10.22 -5.17
C LYS A 36 -0.29 9.96 -6.49
N SER A 37 0.46 9.66 -7.57
CA SER A 37 -0.11 9.28 -8.86
C SER A 37 -0.90 7.97 -8.81
N LEU A 38 -0.64 7.11 -7.82
CA LEU A 38 -1.42 5.90 -7.57
C LEU A 38 -2.91 6.17 -7.35
N LEU A 39 -3.28 7.38 -6.92
CA LEU A 39 -4.67 7.75 -6.67
C LEU A 39 -5.43 8.18 -7.93
N LYS A 40 -4.74 8.45 -9.04
CA LYS A 40 -5.36 8.96 -10.29
C LYS A 40 -6.34 7.98 -10.93
N GLU A 41 -6.17 6.71 -10.70
CA GLU A 41 -7.04 5.68 -11.29
C GLU A 41 -8.41 5.57 -10.62
N GLY A 42 -8.57 6.13 -9.42
CA GLY A 42 -9.85 6.13 -8.70
C GLY A 42 -10.39 4.73 -8.37
N THR A 43 -9.51 3.72 -8.31
CA THR A 43 -9.82 2.33 -7.97
C THR A 43 -9.26 1.98 -6.59
N PRO A 44 -9.96 1.16 -5.79
CA PRO A 44 -9.40 0.61 -4.57
C PRO A 44 -8.08 -0.12 -4.82
N MET A 45 -7.18 -0.14 -3.85
CA MET A 45 -5.90 -0.82 -3.99
C MET A 45 -5.48 -1.56 -2.72
N ILE A 46 -4.79 -2.68 -2.92
CA ILE A 46 -3.95 -3.32 -1.92
C ILE A 46 -2.54 -2.76 -2.11
N LEU A 47 -1.98 -2.14 -1.06
CA LEU A 47 -0.62 -1.61 -1.03
C LEU A 47 0.20 -2.44 -0.05
N SER A 48 1.12 -3.26 -0.55
CA SER A 48 1.93 -4.16 0.25
C SER A 48 3.40 -3.76 0.23
N PHE A 49 3.98 -3.53 1.41
CA PHE A 49 5.41 -3.33 1.60
C PHE A 49 6.09 -4.66 1.88
N TRP A 50 7.15 -4.98 1.11
CA TRP A 50 7.86 -6.25 1.16
C TRP A 50 9.37 -6.10 0.96
N SER A 51 10.13 -7.16 1.20
CA SER A 51 11.55 -7.24 0.83
C SER A 51 11.93 -8.65 0.40
N THR A 52 13.04 -8.78 -0.34
CA THR A 52 13.54 -10.08 -0.84
C THR A 52 13.97 -11.05 0.25
N SER A 53 14.23 -10.57 1.45
CA SER A 53 14.58 -11.38 2.63
C SER A 53 13.37 -11.76 3.51
N CYS A 54 12.20 -11.14 3.25
CA CYS A 54 11.01 -11.32 4.05
C CYS A 54 10.17 -12.52 3.55
N LYS A 55 10.40 -13.70 4.10
CA LYS A 55 9.65 -14.92 3.72
C LYS A 55 8.12 -14.81 3.92
N PRO A 56 7.59 -14.24 5.03
CA PRO A 56 6.14 -14.05 5.15
C PRO A 56 5.57 -13.08 4.11
N CYS A 57 6.31 -12.00 3.74
CA CYS A 57 5.87 -11.09 2.67
C CYS A 57 5.67 -11.81 1.34
N ILE A 58 6.65 -12.67 1.01
CA ILE A 58 6.64 -13.43 -0.24
C ILE A 58 5.44 -14.37 -0.28
N ARG A 59 5.18 -15.10 0.81
CA ARG A 59 4.02 -16.00 0.89
C ARG A 59 2.69 -15.26 0.78
N GLU A 60 2.60 -14.09 1.36
CA GLU A 60 1.38 -13.28 1.29
C GLU A 60 1.12 -12.75 -0.12
N LEU A 61 2.15 -12.20 -0.77
CA LEU A 61 2.04 -11.72 -2.15
C LEU A 61 1.75 -12.85 -3.13
N ASP A 62 2.34 -14.05 -2.93
CA ASP A 62 2.01 -15.23 -3.73
C ASP A 62 0.55 -15.65 -3.53
N ALA A 63 0.05 -15.69 -2.29
CA ALA A 63 -1.33 -16.04 -2.01
C ALA A 63 -2.32 -15.04 -2.61
N ILE A 64 -2.00 -13.73 -2.56
CA ILE A 64 -2.78 -12.68 -3.23
C ILE A 64 -2.74 -12.87 -4.75
N TYR A 65 -1.58 -13.17 -5.33
CA TYR A 65 -1.40 -13.38 -6.76
C TYR A 65 -2.23 -14.58 -7.25
N ASP A 66 -2.16 -15.71 -6.55
CA ASP A 66 -2.91 -16.93 -6.89
C ASP A 66 -4.44 -16.74 -6.83
N ALA A 67 -4.91 -15.92 -5.88
CA ALA A 67 -6.33 -15.63 -5.70
C ALA A 67 -6.84 -14.48 -6.57
N LEU A 68 -5.96 -13.70 -7.19
CA LEU A 68 -6.30 -12.45 -7.86
C LEU A 68 -7.35 -12.60 -8.96
N PRO A 69 -7.29 -13.62 -9.86
CA PRO A 69 -8.29 -13.77 -10.91
C PRO A 69 -9.71 -13.88 -10.34
N ASP A 70 -9.91 -14.76 -9.35
CA ASP A 70 -11.22 -14.96 -8.70
C ASP A 70 -11.70 -13.70 -7.97
N TRP A 71 -10.76 -12.95 -7.37
CA TRP A 71 -11.10 -11.72 -6.66
C TRP A 71 -11.50 -10.58 -7.60
N LEU A 72 -10.86 -10.49 -8.78
CA LEU A 72 -11.18 -9.47 -9.79
C LEU A 72 -12.55 -9.69 -10.44
N ASP A 73 -13.04 -10.95 -10.50
CA ASP A 73 -14.39 -11.26 -10.93
C ASP A 73 -15.45 -10.73 -9.96
N VAL A 74 -15.11 -10.61 -8.67
CA VAL A 74 -16.02 -10.10 -7.62
C VAL A 74 -15.94 -8.59 -7.49
N LYS A 75 -14.71 -8.01 -7.53
CA LYS A 75 -14.48 -6.59 -7.27
C LYS A 75 -13.29 -6.06 -8.07
N LYS A 76 -13.50 -4.95 -8.77
CA LYS A 76 -12.40 -4.26 -9.45
C LYS A 76 -11.52 -3.54 -8.42
N PHE A 77 -10.24 -3.86 -8.40
CA PHE A 77 -9.19 -3.23 -7.60
C PHE A 77 -7.84 -3.50 -8.25
N ARG A 78 -6.77 -3.03 -7.64
CA ARG A 78 -5.40 -3.32 -8.08
C ARG A 78 -4.48 -3.61 -6.90
N VAL A 79 -3.36 -4.25 -7.19
CA VAL A 79 -2.31 -4.54 -6.22
C VAL A 79 -1.07 -3.72 -6.54
N VAL A 80 -0.52 -3.05 -5.53
CA VAL A 80 0.73 -2.29 -5.60
C VAL A 80 1.70 -2.93 -4.61
N ALA A 81 2.77 -3.55 -5.11
CA ALA A 81 3.80 -4.16 -4.30
C ALA A 81 5.04 -3.24 -4.27
N VAL A 82 5.42 -2.78 -3.09
CA VAL A 82 6.51 -1.84 -2.85
C VAL A 82 7.66 -2.57 -2.18
N SER A 83 8.77 -2.78 -2.91
CA SER A 83 10.00 -3.31 -2.32
C SER A 83 10.67 -2.23 -1.46
N THR A 84 11.05 -2.61 -0.25
CA THR A 84 11.84 -1.79 0.68
C THR A 84 13.33 -2.15 0.68
N ASP A 85 13.75 -3.01 -0.26
CA ASP A 85 15.16 -3.33 -0.46
C ASP A 85 15.95 -2.09 -0.89
N ASP A 86 17.14 -1.93 -0.34
CA ASP A 86 18.00 -0.78 -0.65
C ASP A 86 18.59 -0.85 -2.07
N SER A 87 19.35 0.18 -2.45
CA SER A 87 19.96 0.29 -3.78
C SER A 87 20.88 -0.89 -4.16
N ARG A 88 21.48 -1.57 -3.19
CA ARG A 88 22.36 -2.73 -3.41
C ARG A 88 21.55 -3.97 -3.81
N LEU A 89 20.31 -4.07 -3.34
CA LEU A 89 19.42 -5.20 -3.58
C LEU A 89 18.37 -4.90 -4.66
N LEU A 90 18.33 -3.69 -5.21
CA LEU A 90 17.33 -3.24 -6.20
C LEU A 90 17.23 -4.20 -7.41
N ALA A 91 18.37 -4.57 -8.01
CA ALA A 91 18.40 -5.48 -9.16
C ALA A 91 17.86 -6.86 -8.79
N LYS A 92 18.21 -7.36 -7.59
CA LYS A 92 17.69 -8.62 -7.06
C LYS A 92 16.17 -8.54 -6.84
N ALA A 93 15.66 -7.45 -6.25
CA ALA A 93 14.23 -7.27 -5.99
C ALA A 93 13.44 -7.26 -7.32
N LYS A 94 13.93 -6.56 -8.33
CA LYS A 94 13.32 -6.54 -9.67
C LYS A 94 13.26 -7.93 -10.30
N SER A 95 14.40 -8.63 -10.35
CA SER A 95 14.48 -9.99 -10.92
C SER A 95 13.63 -10.99 -10.14
N PHE A 96 13.57 -10.84 -8.81
CA PHE A 96 12.77 -11.69 -7.94
C PHE A 96 11.28 -11.54 -8.23
N ALA A 97 10.77 -10.31 -8.27
CA ALA A 97 9.36 -10.03 -8.55
C ALA A 97 8.97 -10.47 -9.98
N GLN A 98 9.85 -10.25 -10.96
CA GLN A 98 9.66 -10.70 -12.33
C GLN A 98 9.60 -12.22 -12.43
N GLY A 99 10.50 -12.93 -11.77
CA GLY A 99 10.55 -14.40 -11.78
C GLY A 99 9.35 -15.07 -11.13
N ARG A 100 8.55 -14.32 -10.34
CA ARG A 100 7.29 -14.78 -9.75
C ARG A 100 6.06 -14.41 -10.57
N GLY A 101 6.22 -13.71 -11.69
CA GLY A 101 5.11 -13.25 -12.52
C GLY A 101 4.35 -12.05 -11.92
N TRP A 102 4.77 -11.51 -10.77
CA TRP A 102 4.04 -10.40 -10.15
C TRP A 102 3.96 -9.16 -11.04
N GLY A 103 4.97 -8.96 -11.90
CA GLY A 103 5.02 -7.82 -12.83
C GLY A 103 3.91 -7.79 -13.89
N ASP A 104 3.23 -8.90 -14.11
CA ASP A 104 2.16 -9.00 -15.09
C ASP A 104 0.82 -8.50 -14.51
N GLU A 105 0.64 -8.66 -13.18
CA GLU A 105 -0.62 -8.37 -12.50
C GLU A 105 -0.52 -7.23 -11.47
N PHE A 106 0.67 -7.02 -10.88
CA PHE A 106 0.90 -6.02 -9.85
C PHE A 106 1.62 -4.79 -10.39
N THR A 107 1.27 -3.62 -9.89
CA THR A 107 2.13 -2.45 -10.01
C THR A 107 3.33 -2.61 -9.09
N LEU A 108 4.53 -2.77 -9.64
CA LEU A 108 5.75 -2.93 -8.89
C LEU A 108 6.45 -1.58 -8.69
N LEU A 109 6.72 -1.23 -7.44
CA LEU A 109 7.47 -0.04 -7.03
C LEU A 109 8.67 -0.45 -6.16
N PHE A 110 9.73 0.34 -6.22
CA PHE A 110 10.98 0.08 -5.51
C PHE A 110 11.39 1.34 -4.74
N ASP A 111 11.24 1.27 -3.42
CA ASP A 111 11.50 2.34 -2.47
C ASP A 111 12.90 2.18 -1.87
N LYS A 112 13.94 2.29 -2.73
CA LYS A 112 15.34 2.03 -2.39
C LYS A 112 15.91 2.89 -1.26
N ASN A 113 15.28 4.03 -0.99
CA ASN A 113 15.66 4.92 0.11
C ASN A 113 14.74 4.76 1.33
N GLN A 114 13.68 3.93 1.22
CA GLN A 114 12.65 3.72 2.24
C GLN A 114 11.91 5.02 2.64
N ASP A 115 11.84 5.99 1.71
CA ASP A 115 11.15 7.27 1.93
C ASP A 115 9.63 7.08 1.98
N PHE A 116 9.09 6.25 1.08
CA PHE A 116 7.67 5.94 1.04
C PHE A 116 7.27 5.07 2.25
N MET A 117 8.10 4.08 2.59
CA MET A 117 7.93 3.26 3.79
C MET A 117 7.81 4.15 5.04
N ARG A 118 8.75 5.09 5.23
CA ARG A 118 8.72 6.03 6.36
C ARG A 118 7.52 6.95 6.33
N ALA A 119 7.18 7.51 5.17
CA ALA A 119 6.05 8.43 5.01
C ALA A 119 4.70 7.76 5.29
N MET A 120 4.58 6.43 5.06
CA MET A 120 3.43 5.61 5.41
C MET A 120 3.47 5.08 6.86
N ASN A 121 4.46 5.49 7.68
CA ASN A 121 4.68 5.00 9.05
C ASN A 121 4.85 3.46 9.13
N VAL A 122 5.42 2.86 8.11
CA VAL A 122 5.76 1.44 8.09
C VAL A 122 7.10 1.23 8.78
N SER A 123 7.14 0.39 9.80
CA SER A 123 8.35 0.07 10.57
C SER A 123 8.81 -1.38 10.38
N VAL A 124 7.93 -2.26 9.92
CA VAL A 124 8.19 -3.69 9.72
C VAL A 124 7.43 -4.19 8.50
N VAL A 125 7.99 -5.18 7.79
CA VAL A 125 7.34 -5.88 6.67
C VAL A 125 7.08 -7.35 7.02
N PRO A 126 6.00 -7.98 6.50
CA PRO A 126 5.00 -7.37 5.63
C PRO A 126 4.18 -6.32 6.37
N HIS A 127 3.84 -5.27 5.64
CA HIS A 127 2.81 -4.31 6.06
C HIS A 127 1.90 -4.08 4.86
N VAL A 128 0.64 -4.44 5.02
CA VAL A 128 -0.38 -4.33 3.97
C VAL A 128 -1.41 -3.30 4.37
N PHE A 129 -1.79 -2.47 3.42
CA PHE A 129 -2.90 -1.54 3.51
C PHE A 129 -3.92 -1.86 2.43
N VAL A 130 -5.20 -1.71 2.76
CA VAL A 130 -6.28 -1.60 1.78
C VAL A 130 -6.75 -0.16 1.77
N LEU A 131 -6.70 0.45 0.58
CA LEU A 131 -7.12 1.83 0.38
C LEU A 131 -8.35 1.86 -0.54
N ASP A 132 -9.29 2.74 -0.22
CA ASP A 132 -10.43 2.99 -1.09
C ASP A 132 -10.03 3.81 -2.34
N SER A 133 -11.00 4.07 -3.22
CA SER A 133 -10.82 4.84 -4.46
C SER A 133 -10.33 6.28 -4.25
N LYS A 134 -10.42 6.80 -3.02
CA LYS A 134 -9.96 8.14 -2.63
C LYS A 134 -8.62 8.12 -1.90
N GLY A 135 -8.02 6.93 -1.74
CA GLY A 135 -6.76 6.74 -1.04
C GLY A 135 -6.86 6.73 0.49
N LYS A 136 -8.07 6.60 1.03
CA LYS A 136 -8.28 6.44 2.48
C LYS A 136 -7.96 5.01 2.87
N VAL A 137 -7.16 4.83 3.92
CA VAL A 137 -6.90 3.51 4.51
C VAL A 137 -8.16 2.96 5.17
N ILE A 138 -8.63 1.82 4.70
CA ILE A 138 -9.80 1.10 5.20
C ILE A 138 -9.39 -0.05 6.12
N TYR A 139 -8.23 -0.65 5.85
CA TYR A 139 -7.68 -1.77 6.62
C TYR A 139 -6.16 -1.76 6.54
N SER A 140 -5.51 -2.23 7.58
CA SER A 140 -4.08 -2.52 7.53
C SER A 140 -3.72 -3.62 8.52
N HIS A 141 -2.66 -4.38 8.19
CA HIS A 141 -2.04 -5.32 9.10
C HIS A 141 -0.53 -5.41 8.90
N THR A 142 0.13 -5.95 9.90
CA THR A 142 1.53 -6.38 9.87
C THR A 142 1.59 -7.87 10.19
N SER A 143 2.61 -8.54 9.69
CA SER A 143 2.78 -10.01 9.80
C SER A 143 1.75 -10.78 8.96
N TYR A 144 2.15 -11.94 8.48
CA TYR A 144 1.30 -12.79 7.66
C TYR A 144 1.24 -14.22 8.23
N VAL A 145 0.03 -14.74 8.31
CA VAL A 145 -0.25 -16.16 8.52
C VAL A 145 -1.11 -16.67 7.36
N PRO A 146 -0.96 -17.92 6.90
CA PRO A 146 -1.77 -18.47 5.82
C PRO A 146 -3.27 -18.28 6.08
N GLY A 147 -3.99 -17.75 5.09
CA GLY A 147 -5.40 -17.37 5.19
C GLY A 147 -5.62 -15.87 5.53
N GLY A 148 -4.59 -15.14 5.97
CA GLY A 148 -4.69 -13.71 6.28
C GLY A 148 -5.01 -12.85 5.06
N GLU A 149 -4.63 -13.31 3.85
CA GLU A 149 -4.99 -12.65 2.58
C GLU A 149 -6.50 -12.56 2.37
N LEU A 150 -7.29 -13.44 2.96
CA LEU A 150 -8.75 -13.40 2.87
C LEU A 150 -9.33 -12.19 3.60
N GLU A 151 -8.74 -11.79 4.73
CA GLU A 151 -9.13 -10.56 5.45
C GLU A 151 -8.84 -9.31 4.64
N VAL A 152 -7.73 -9.31 3.89
CA VAL A 152 -7.39 -8.23 2.95
C VAL A 152 -8.48 -8.11 1.89
N PHE A 153 -8.91 -9.22 1.30
CA PHE A 153 -9.97 -9.20 0.29
C PHE A 153 -11.34 -8.79 0.87
N GLU A 154 -11.68 -9.24 2.10
CA GLU A 154 -12.89 -8.78 2.78
C GLU A 154 -12.89 -7.24 2.97
N ALA A 155 -11.72 -6.65 3.22
CA ALA A 155 -11.59 -5.21 3.29
C ALA A 155 -11.74 -4.53 1.92
N VAL A 156 -11.18 -5.13 0.85
CA VAL A 156 -11.34 -4.64 -0.53
C VAL A 156 -12.82 -4.61 -0.93
N LYS A 157 -13.60 -5.64 -0.60
CA LYS A 157 -15.04 -5.69 -0.89
C LYS A 157 -15.83 -4.55 -0.24
N LYS A 158 -15.37 -4.03 0.90
CA LYS A 158 -16.00 -2.91 1.63
C LYS A 158 -15.65 -1.54 1.07
N CYS A 159 -14.64 -1.44 0.19
CA CYS A 159 -14.28 -0.17 -0.46
C CYS A 159 -15.41 0.32 -1.37
N LYS A 160 -15.67 1.63 -1.31
CA LYS A 160 -16.64 2.31 -2.19
C LYS A 160 -15.94 2.82 -3.44
#